data_90fa95f21265d6b3a99f4587cb30d930
#
_entry.id   90fa95f21265d6b3a99f4587cb30d930
#
_cell.length_a   1.000
_cell.length_b   1.000
_cell.length_c   1.000
_cell.angle_alpha   90.00
_cell.angle_beta   90.00
_cell.angle_gamma   90.00
#
_symmetry.space_group_name_H-M   'P 1'
#
loop_
_entity.id
_entity.type
_entity.pdbx_description
1 polymer ?
#
loop_
_entity_poly.entity_id
_entity_poly.type
_entity_poly.pdbx_seq_one_letter_code
_entity_poly.pdbx_strand_id
1 'polypeptide(L)'
;RHPHVFGDGTAATVSQVRAAWQTIKQQEKPARASQLEGIPKALPELARAARLSSRAALVGYDFPDRLMLFEKLREELGELAVELFGTPELPVVIPSAETAAVPDEPWTDAARRERAESELGDVLFAVANIARRWGINPEEALRKTNARFTRRFQAIETAVRESGRTLQQVSLPEMESIYQAYKRREQGRADASADTQ
;
A
#
# COMPACT_ATOMS: atom_id res chain seq x y z
N ARG A 1 31.17 -2.40 -14.62
CA ARG A 1 29.90 -2.94 -14.06
C ARG A 1 28.94 -3.53 -15.13
N HIS A 2 29.34 -3.56 -16.39
CA HIS A 2 28.58 -4.16 -17.47
C HIS A 2 29.52 -5.03 -18.32
N PRO A 3 30.05 -6.15 -17.79
CA PRO A 3 31.03 -6.97 -18.49
C PRO A 3 30.48 -7.62 -19.76
N HIS A 4 29.17 -7.74 -19.89
CA HIS A 4 28.49 -8.21 -21.11
C HIS A 4 28.42 -7.15 -22.23
N VAL A 5 28.78 -5.88 -21.95
CA VAL A 5 28.80 -4.77 -22.93
C VAL A 5 30.23 -4.32 -23.20
N PHE A 6 31.09 -4.29 -22.17
CA PHE A 6 32.43 -3.69 -22.20
C PHE A 6 33.56 -4.68 -21.85
N GLY A 7 33.28 -5.98 -21.68
CA GLY A 7 34.22 -7.03 -21.32
C GLY A 7 33.85 -8.37 -21.93
N ASP A 8 34.58 -9.43 -21.57
CA ASP A 8 34.44 -10.79 -22.13
C ASP A 8 33.27 -11.60 -21.53
N GLY A 9 32.40 -10.97 -20.75
CA GLY A 9 31.25 -11.61 -20.11
C GLY A 9 30.07 -11.77 -21.06
N THR A 10 29.56 -13.01 -21.23
CA THR A 10 28.35 -13.30 -22.00
C THR A 10 27.13 -13.38 -21.07
N ALA A 11 26.07 -12.62 -21.35
CA ALA A 11 24.79 -12.74 -20.68
C ALA A 11 23.67 -12.70 -21.71
N ALA A 12 23.00 -13.85 -21.89
CA ALA A 12 21.97 -14.02 -22.91
C ALA A 12 20.57 -13.56 -22.45
N THR A 13 20.36 -13.39 -21.12
CA THR A 13 19.06 -13.02 -20.57
C THR A 13 19.16 -11.90 -19.53
N VAL A 14 18.07 -11.13 -19.35
CA VAL A 14 17.97 -10.06 -18.35
C VAL A 14 18.20 -10.60 -16.92
N SER A 15 17.80 -11.83 -16.64
CA SER A 15 18.03 -12.49 -15.36
C SER A 15 19.52 -12.76 -15.11
N GLN A 16 20.26 -13.22 -16.11
CA GLN A 16 21.70 -13.44 -16.04
C GLN A 16 22.47 -12.11 -15.86
N VAL A 17 22.06 -11.04 -16.55
CA VAL A 17 22.62 -9.70 -16.35
C VAL A 17 22.43 -9.23 -14.92
N ARG A 18 21.22 -9.39 -14.37
CA ARG A 18 20.92 -9.02 -12.98
C ARG A 18 21.73 -9.83 -11.95
N ALA A 19 21.86 -11.14 -12.17
CA ALA A 19 22.65 -12.00 -11.29
C ALA A 19 24.15 -11.64 -11.33
N ALA A 20 24.73 -11.47 -12.51
CA ALA A 20 26.12 -11.05 -12.69
C ALA A 20 26.37 -9.66 -12.04
N TRP A 21 25.47 -8.72 -12.25
CA TRP A 21 25.58 -7.40 -11.64
C TRP A 21 25.53 -7.44 -10.10
N GLN A 22 24.68 -8.30 -9.53
CA GLN A 22 24.62 -8.49 -8.08
C GLN A 22 25.91 -9.11 -7.52
N THR A 23 26.48 -10.10 -8.21
CA THR A 23 27.74 -10.74 -7.82
C THR A 23 28.90 -9.72 -7.82
N ILE A 24 29.04 -8.94 -8.90
CA ILE A 24 30.05 -7.88 -9.01
C ILE A 24 29.87 -6.84 -7.90
N LYS A 25 28.63 -6.42 -7.64
CA LYS A 25 28.31 -5.46 -6.60
C LYS A 25 28.60 -5.97 -5.20
N GLN A 26 28.47 -7.28 -4.96
CA GLN A 26 28.86 -7.92 -3.70
C GLN A 26 30.38 -7.96 -3.52
N GLN A 27 31.14 -8.19 -4.60
CA GLN A 27 32.61 -8.21 -4.57
C GLN A 27 33.23 -6.82 -4.39
N GLU A 28 32.60 -5.77 -4.95
CA GLU A 28 33.10 -4.37 -4.86
C GLU A 28 32.84 -3.72 -3.50
N LYS A 29 31.99 -4.28 -2.64
CA LYS A 29 31.70 -3.73 -1.30
C LYS A 29 32.27 -4.65 -0.23
N PRO A 30 33.09 -4.10 0.71
CA PRO A 30 33.52 -4.85 1.87
C PRO A 30 32.30 -5.44 2.61
N ALA A 31 32.48 -6.59 3.25
CA ALA A 31 31.44 -7.37 3.89
C ALA A 31 30.43 -6.49 4.64
N ARG A 32 29.21 -6.44 4.13
CA ARG A 32 28.12 -5.77 4.85
C ARG A 32 27.84 -6.52 6.12
N ALA A 33 27.70 -5.84 7.24
CA ALA A 33 27.32 -6.46 8.50
C ALA A 33 25.89 -7.02 8.44
N SER A 34 25.03 -6.47 7.57
CA SER A 34 23.65 -6.94 7.34
C SER A 34 23.27 -6.85 5.87
N GLN A 35 22.45 -7.80 5.40
CA GLN A 35 21.83 -7.74 4.06
C GLN A 35 20.89 -6.55 3.90
N LEU A 36 20.35 -6.04 5.00
CA LEU A 36 19.45 -4.89 5.02
C LEU A 36 20.19 -3.53 5.02
N GLU A 37 21.52 -3.56 5.15
CA GLU A 37 22.33 -2.35 5.15
C GLU A 37 22.29 -1.60 3.82
N GLY A 38 22.30 -0.25 3.88
CA GLY A 38 22.27 0.62 2.72
C GLY A 38 20.89 0.85 2.12
N ILE A 39 19.81 0.48 2.83
CA ILE A 39 18.46 0.95 2.53
C ILE A 39 18.33 2.35 3.16
N PRO A 40 18.06 3.40 2.36
CA PRO A 40 17.97 4.75 2.91
C PRO A 40 16.85 4.86 3.95
N LYS A 41 17.15 5.44 5.11
CA LYS A 41 16.15 5.68 6.17
C LYS A 41 15.12 6.77 5.78
N ALA A 42 15.47 7.62 4.82
CA ALA A 42 14.60 8.69 4.32
C ALA A 42 13.59 8.22 3.26
N LEU A 43 13.53 6.92 2.92
CA LEU A 43 12.47 6.41 2.06
C LEU A 43 11.13 6.50 2.79
N PRO A 44 10.03 6.80 2.07
CA PRO A 44 8.69 6.60 2.58
C PRO A 44 8.50 5.15 3.04
N GLU A 45 7.79 4.93 4.16
CA GLU A 45 7.86 3.66 4.89
C GLU A 45 7.27 2.48 4.12
N LEU A 46 6.23 2.63 3.30
CA LEU A 46 5.74 1.56 2.45
C LEU A 46 6.76 1.14 1.37
N ALA A 47 7.45 2.12 0.78
CA ALA A 47 8.54 1.85 -0.16
C ALA A 47 9.72 1.18 0.54
N ARG A 48 10.00 1.59 1.79
CA ARG A 48 11.06 1.00 2.62
C ARG A 48 10.72 -0.43 3.00
N ALA A 49 9.50 -0.75 3.43
CA ALA A 49 9.02 -2.10 3.71
C ALA A 49 9.18 -3.04 2.49
N ALA A 50 8.77 -2.59 1.30
CA ALA A 50 8.98 -3.34 0.06
C ALA A 50 10.48 -3.55 -0.27
N ARG A 51 11.36 -2.61 0.07
CA ARG A 51 12.81 -2.76 -0.08
C ARG A 51 13.42 -3.73 0.93
N LEU A 52 12.98 -3.68 2.18
CA LEU A 52 13.43 -4.60 3.24
C LEU A 52 13.09 -6.03 2.87
N SER A 53 11.84 -6.31 2.52
CA SER A 53 11.40 -7.64 2.11
C SER A 53 12.09 -8.12 0.82
N SER A 54 12.35 -7.22 -0.17
CA SER A 54 13.14 -7.56 -1.36
C SER A 54 14.58 -7.98 -1.03
N ARG A 55 15.19 -7.36 -0.02
CA ARG A 55 16.55 -7.71 0.40
C ARG A 55 16.59 -9.04 1.15
N ALA A 56 15.61 -9.29 2.01
CA ALA A 56 15.46 -10.56 2.70
C ALA A 56 15.25 -11.71 1.70
N ALA A 57 14.44 -11.52 0.67
CA ALA A 57 14.19 -12.48 -0.39
C ALA A 57 15.47 -12.90 -1.16
N LEU A 58 16.47 -12.02 -1.30
CA LEU A 58 17.73 -12.34 -1.99
C LEU A 58 18.56 -13.44 -1.28
N VAL A 59 18.34 -13.67 0.01
CA VAL A 59 19.00 -14.71 0.80
C VAL A 59 18.06 -15.86 1.13
N GLY A 60 16.93 -15.97 0.43
CA GLY A 60 15.97 -17.06 0.59
C GLY A 60 14.92 -16.83 1.69
N TYR A 61 14.92 -15.67 2.37
CA TYR A 61 13.90 -15.34 3.35
C TYR A 61 12.69 -14.70 2.65
N ASP A 62 11.85 -15.54 2.07
CA ASP A 62 10.61 -15.16 1.38
C ASP A 62 9.61 -16.31 1.43
N PHE A 63 8.32 -16.00 1.27
CA PHE A 63 7.29 -17.04 1.15
C PHE A 63 7.48 -17.83 -0.16
N PRO A 64 7.45 -19.18 -0.10
CA PRO A 64 7.58 -20.01 -1.29
C PRO A 64 6.49 -19.73 -2.32
N ASP A 65 5.24 -19.59 -1.87
CA ASP A 65 4.12 -19.17 -2.69
C ASP A 65 3.67 -17.74 -2.31
N ARG A 66 3.53 -16.89 -3.33
CA ARG A 66 3.05 -15.51 -3.14
C ARG A 66 1.62 -15.43 -2.59
N LEU A 67 0.81 -16.47 -2.78
CA LEU A 67 -0.56 -16.53 -2.25
C LEU A 67 -0.58 -16.64 -0.73
N MET A 68 0.48 -17.20 -0.11
CA MET A 68 0.62 -17.26 1.34
C MET A 68 0.67 -15.87 2.00
N LEU A 69 1.01 -14.84 1.24
CA LEU A 69 0.95 -13.45 1.75
C LEU A 69 -0.47 -12.98 2.08
N PHE A 70 -1.49 -13.54 1.44
CA PHE A 70 -2.88 -13.22 1.78
C PHE A 70 -3.32 -13.92 3.06
N GLU A 71 -2.78 -15.13 3.33
CA GLU A 71 -2.98 -15.79 4.62
C GLU A 71 -2.29 -14.98 5.74
N LYS A 72 -1.05 -14.52 5.50
CA LYS A 72 -0.35 -13.65 6.46
C LYS A 72 -1.11 -12.34 6.70
N LEU A 73 -1.62 -11.70 5.63
CA LEU A 73 -2.43 -10.50 5.80
C LEU A 73 -3.70 -10.77 6.64
N ARG A 74 -4.34 -11.94 6.49
CA ARG A 74 -5.50 -12.33 7.28
C ARG A 74 -5.14 -12.53 8.75
N GLU A 75 -3.98 -13.16 9.00
CA GLU A 75 -3.42 -13.34 10.34
C GLU A 75 -3.21 -11.97 11.01
N GLU A 76 -2.48 -11.04 10.38
CA GLU A 76 -2.22 -9.69 10.92
C GLU A 76 -3.49 -8.89 11.16
N LEU A 77 -4.49 -9.02 10.27
CA LEU A 77 -5.80 -8.39 10.49
C LEU A 77 -6.52 -8.99 11.69
N GLY A 78 -6.38 -10.28 11.96
CA GLY A 78 -6.92 -10.95 13.14
C GLY A 78 -6.24 -10.46 14.44
N GLU A 79 -4.90 -10.33 14.44
CA GLU A 79 -4.13 -9.83 15.57
C GLU A 79 -4.49 -8.37 15.88
N LEU A 80 -4.57 -7.53 14.84
CA LEU A 80 -5.08 -6.17 14.99
C LEU A 80 -6.51 -6.14 15.53
N ALA A 81 -7.40 -7.03 15.06
CA ALA A 81 -8.77 -7.10 15.55
C ALA A 81 -8.86 -7.48 17.03
N VAL A 82 -7.98 -8.35 17.53
CA VAL A 82 -7.88 -8.66 18.97
C VAL A 82 -7.60 -7.38 19.77
N GLU A 83 -6.66 -6.57 19.32
CA GLU A 83 -6.34 -5.32 20.04
C GLU A 83 -7.44 -4.27 19.91
N LEU A 84 -8.17 -4.22 18.78
CA LEU A 84 -9.24 -3.24 18.57
C LEU A 84 -10.57 -3.68 19.19
N PHE A 85 -10.94 -4.97 19.10
CA PHE A 85 -12.28 -5.47 19.43
C PHE A 85 -12.27 -6.56 20.51
N GLY A 86 -11.10 -7.09 20.90
CA GLY A 86 -10.98 -8.20 21.87
C GLY A 86 -11.24 -9.58 21.28
N THR A 87 -11.38 -9.69 19.96
CA THR A 87 -11.64 -10.92 19.20
C THR A 87 -10.92 -10.87 17.84
N PRO A 88 -10.44 -12.01 17.30
CA PRO A 88 -9.79 -12.03 15.99
C PRO A 88 -10.77 -11.88 14.81
N GLU A 89 -12.07 -11.98 15.05
CA GLU A 89 -13.10 -11.78 14.02
C GLU A 89 -13.30 -10.29 13.75
N LEU A 90 -13.26 -9.93 12.48
CA LEU A 90 -13.63 -8.57 12.06
C LEU A 90 -15.13 -8.36 12.22
N PRO A 91 -15.58 -7.20 12.75
CA PRO A 91 -16.99 -6.90 12.88
C PRO A 91 -17.69 -6.92 11.52
N VAL A 92 -18.80 -7.62 11.44
CA VAL A 92 -19.68 -7.61 10.26
C VAL A 92 -20.64 -6.44 10.40
N VAL A 93 -20.36 -5.35 9.69
CA VAL A 93 -21.24 -4.17 9.65
C VAL A 93 -21.71 -3.97 8.21
N ILE A 94 -23.01 -3.74 8.03
CA ILE A 94 -23.56 -3.32 6.73
C ILE A 94 -23.42 -1.79 6.68
N PRO A 95 -22.48 -1.26 5.86
CA PRO A 95 -22.28 0.18 5.78
C PRO A 95 -23.53 0.86 5.20
N SER A 96 -24.04 1.89 5.87
CA SER A 96 -25.09 2.75 5.37
C SER A 96 -24.72 4.20 5.60
N ALA A 97 -24.86 5.03 4.57
CA ALA A 97 -24.68 6.46 4.68
C ALA A 97 -25.78 7.15 5.55
N GLU A 98 -26.87 6.42 5.85
CA GLU A 98 -27.96 6.87 6.71
C GLU A 98 -27.69 6.60 8.19
N THR A 99 -26.68 5.76 8.49
CA THR A 99 -26.28 5.47 9.88
C THR A 99 -25.70 6.74 10.51
N ALA A 100 -26.20 7.09 11.70
CA ALA A 100 -25.64 8.20 12.46
C ALA A 100 -24.16 7.98 12.76
N ALA A 101 -23.36 9.03 12.63
CA ALA A 101 -21.94 8.96 12.96
C ALA A 101 -21.75 8.62 14.44
N VAL A 102 -20.93 7.60 14.70
CA VAL A 102 -20.49 7.27 16.05
C VAL A 102 -19.20 8.04 16.30
N PRO A 103 -19.10 8.82 17.39
CA PRO A 103 -17.86 9.53 17.72
C PRO A 103 -16.71 8.55 18.00
N ASP A 104 -15.51 8.96 17.58
CA ASP A 104 -14.30 8.21 17.93
C ASP A 104 -14.08 8.22 19.44
N GLU A 105 -13.81 7.04 20.01
CA GLU A 105 -13.47 6.93 21.43
C GLU A 105 -11.96 7.11 21.61
N PRO A 106 -11.52 7.97 22.55
CA PRO A 106 -10.10 8.10 22.85
C PRO A 106 -9.58 6.84 23.52
N TRP A 107 -8.34 6.46 23.20
CA TRP A 107 -7.68 5.36 23.88
C TRP A 107 -7.47 5.68 25.36
N THR A 108 -7.99 4.81 26.23
CA THR A 108 -7.81 4.88 27.68
C THR A 108 -6.66 4.01 28.17
N ASP A 109 -6.27 2.99 27.42
CA ASP A 109 -5.15 2.09 27.71
C ASP A 109 -4.00 2.33 26.70
N ALA A 110 -2.94 2.99 27.18
CA ALA A 110 -1.78 3.31 26.36
C ALA A 110 -1.01 2.06 25.89
N ALA A 111 -0.94 1.01 26.71
CA ALA A 111 -0.26 -0.23 26.34
C ALA A 111 -1.02 -0.99 25.25
N ARG A 112 -2.36 -1.01 25.34
CA ARG A 112 -3.20 -1.59 24.29
C ARG A 112 -3.08 -0.81 22.98
N ARG A 113 -3.04 0.52 23.05
CA ARG A 113 -2.82 1.37 21.88
C ARG A 113 -1.49 1.06 21.21
N GLU A 114 -0.41 0.90 21.99
CA GLU A 114 0.93 0.58 21.44
C GLU A 114 0.93 -0.78 20.75
N ARG A 115 0.25 -1.79 21.30
CA ARG A 115 0.09 -3.09 20.64
C ARG A 115 -0.71 -2.97 19.35
N ALA A 116 -1.85 -2.28 19.35
CA ALA A 116 -2.64 -2.05 18.15
C ALA A 116 -1.85 -1.28 17.06
N GLU A 117 -0.98 -0.35 17.44
CA GLU A 117 -0.08 0.36 16.52
C GLU A 117 0.96 -0.60 15.91
N SER A 118 1.48 -1.56 16.70
CA SER A 118 2.38 -2.62 16.21
C SER A 118 1.67 -3.49 15.17
N GLU A 119 0.51 -4.04 15.50
CA GLU A 119 -0.26 -4.91 14.59
C GLU A 119 -0.68 -4.20 13.30
N LEU A 120 -1.06 -2.93 13.40
CA LEU A 120 -1.31 -2.10 12.22
C LEU A 120 -0.04 -1.96 11.36
N GLY A 121 1.12 -1.85 11.98
CA GLY A 121 2.41 -1.83 11.29
C GLY A 121 2.65 -3.13 10.52
N ASP A 122 2.33 -4.29 11.09
CA ASP A 122 2.50 -5.60 10.45
C ASP A 122 1.49 -5.81 9.31
N VAL A 123 0.25 -5.36 9.44
CA VAL A 123 -0.71 -5.27 8.33
C VAL A 123 -0.14 -4.46 7.15
N LEU A 124 0.41 -3.28 7.42
CA LEU A 124 0.99 -2.41 6.39
C LEU A 124 2.22 -3.05 5.74
N PHE A 125 3.05 -3.76 6.51
CA PHE A 125 4.20 -4.50 6.01
C PHE A 125 3.77 -5.67 5.11
N ALA A 126 2.75 -6.43 5.50
CA ALA A 126 2.17 -7.50 4.68
C ALA A 126 1.63 -6.97 3.34
N VAL A 127 0.91 -5.84 3.37
CA VAL A 127 0.43 -5.15 2.15
C VAL A 127 1.59 -4.72 1.25
N ALA A 128 2.64 -4.13 1.81
CA ALA A 128 3.83 -3.73 1.05
C ALA A 128 4.55 -4.94 0.42
N ASN A 129 4.57 -6.08 1.12
CA ASN A 129 5.16 -7.32 0.63
C ASN A 129 4.30 -7.96 -0.49
N ILE A 130 2.98 -7.94 -0.38
CA ILE A 130 2.07 -8.30 -1.47
C ILE A 130 2.40 -7.45 -2.70
N ALA A 131 2.43 -6.12 -2.58
CA ALA A 131 2.74 -5.23 -3.69
C ALA A 131 4.08 -5.60 -4.35
N ARG A 132 5.14 -5.85 -3.57
CA ARG A 132 6.44 -6.31 -4.05
C ARG A 132 6.34 -7.56 -4.90
N ARG A 133 5.62 -8.60 -4.43
CA ARG A 133 5.50 -9.90 -5.12
C ARG A 133 4.76 -9.82 -6.46
N TRP A 134 3.93 -8.82 -6.64
CA TRP A 134 3.24 -8.53 -7.90
C TRP A 134 3.90 -7.41 -8.71
N GLY A 135 5.10 -6.94 -8.30
CA GLY A 135 5.82 -5.88 -9.02
C GLY A 135 5.16 -4.50 -8.94
N ILE A 136 4.29 -4.30 -7.96
CA ILE A 136 3.59 -3.04 -7.72
C ILE A 136 4.43 -2.18 -6.77
N ASN A 137 4.57 -0.90 -7.05
CA ASN A 137 5.12 0.05 -6.08
C ASN A 137 4.01 0.46 -5.11
N PRO A 138 4.08 0.09 -3.81
CA PRO A 138 3.01 0.38 -2.85
C PRO A 138 2.85 1.87 -2.56
N GLU A 139 3.94 2.62 -2.54
CA GLU A 139 3.92 4.06 -2.33
C GLU A 139 3.22 4.80 -3.48
N GLU A 140 3.54 4.42 -4.70
CA GLU A 140 2.91 4.98 -5.90
C GLU A 140 1.41 4.60 -5.98
N ALA A 141 1.05 3.38 -5.58
CA ALA A 141 -0.34 2.94 -5.52
C ALA A 141 -1.15 3.80 -4.53
N LEU A 142 -0.60 4.04 -3.34
CA LEU A 142 -1.23 4.90 -2.32
C LEU A 142 -1.30 6.36 -2.79
N ARG A 143 -0.22 6.89 -3.36
CA ARG A 143 -0.19 8.25 -3.92
C ARG A 143 -1.29 8.47 -4.97
N LYS A 144 -1.47 7.51 -5.87
CA LYS A 144 -2.56 7.56 -6.88
C LYS A 144 -3.95 7.54 -6.22
N THR A 145 -4.12 6.76 -5.16
CA THR A 145 -5.37 6.69 -4.41
C THR A 145 -5.67 8.01 -3.71
N ASN A 146 -4.68 8.60 -3.05
CA ASN A 146 -4.81 9.92 -2.40
C ASN A 146 -5.19 10.99 -3.43
N ALA A 147 -4.55 11.01 -4.59
CA ALA A 147 -4.88 11.95 -5.66
C ALA A 147 -6.32 11.77 -6.18
N ARG A 148 -6.79 10.50 -6.32
CA ARG A 148 -8.20 10.23 -6.71
C ARG A 148 -9.18 10.71 -5.64
N PHE A 149 -8.90 10.41 -4.38
CA PHE A 149 -9.74 10.87 -3.27
C PHE A 149 -9.85 12.38 -3.24
N THR A 150 -8.71 13.08 -3.32
CA THR A 150 -8.67 14.56 -3.34
C THR A 150 -9.55 15.13 -4.45
N ARG A 151 -9.40 14.63 -5.69
CA ARG A 151 -10.22 15.14 -6.81
C ARG A 151 -11.72 14.90 -6.61
N ARG A 152 -12.08 13.72 -6.09
CA ARG A 152 -13.49 13.37 -5.84
C ARG A 152 -14.10 14.18 -4.72
N PHE A 153 -13.34 14.44 -3.67
CA PHE A 153 -13.78 15.30 -2.58
C PHE A 153 -13.93 16.76 -3.04
N GLN A 154 -12.99 17.27 -3.83
CA GLN A 154 -13.12 18.60 -4.45
C GLN A 154 -14.35 18.74 -5.36
N ALA A 155 -14.80 17.66 -5.98
CA ALA A 155 -16.04 17.67 -6.74
C ALA A 155 -17.26 17.82 -5.83
N ILE A 156 -17.26 17.23 -4.62
CA ILE A 156 -18.29 17.47 -3.61
C ILE A 156 -18.29 18.95 -3.20
N GLU A 157 -17.12 19.49 -2.83
CA GLU A 157 -16.97 20.90 -2.43
C GLU A 157 -17.52 21.86 -3.49
N THR A 158 -17.20 21.55 -4.75
CA THR A 158 -17.65 22.37 -5.89
C THR A 158 -19.17 22.31 -6.05
N ALA A 159 -19.77 21.11 -6.06
CA ALA A 159 -21.21 20.94 -6.21
C ALA A 159 -22.00 21.60 -5.05
N VAL A 160 -21.49 21.46 -3.82
CA VAL A 160 -22.11 22.08 -2.64
C VAL A 160 -22.04 23.61 -2.74
N ARG A 161 -20.89 24.17 -3.12
CA ARG A 161 -20.71 25.60 -3.30
C ARG A 161 -21.62 26.17 -4.43
N GLU A 162 -21.73 25.45 -5.53
CA GLU A 162 -22.63 25.84 -6.65
C GLU A 162 -24.11 25.82 -6.25
N SER A 163 -24.48 24.99 -5.26
CA SER A 163 -25.82 24.98 -4.68
C SER A 163 -26.07 26.14 -3.67
N GLY A 164 -25.07 26.98 -3.41
CA GLY A 164 -25.16 28.10 -2.44
C GLY A 164 -25.09 27.65 -0.98
N ARG A 165 -24.68 26.39 -0.72
CA ARG A 165 -24.57 25.78 0.61
C ARG A 165 -23.13 25.60 1.07
N THR A 166 -22.95 25.28 2.35
CA THR A 166 -21.69 24.85 2.95
C THR A 166 -21.70 23.33 3.16
N LEU A 167 -20.54 22.72 3.31
CA LEU A 167 -20.42 21.26 3.56
C LEU A 167 -21.18 20.84 4.83
N GLN A 168 -21.23 21.68 5.85
CA GLN A 168 -21.94 21.42 7.11
C GLN A 168 -23.48 21.38 6.95
N GLN A 169 -24.00 21.90 5.85
CA GLN A 169 -25.43 21.92 5.52
C GLN A 169 -25.84 20.76 4.61
N VAL A 170 -24.90 19.86 4.29
CA VAL A 170 -25.13 18.73 3.38
C VAL A 170 -24.99 17.44 4.16
N SER A 171 -25.91 16.52 3.97
CA SER A 171 -25.89 15.22 4.63
C SER A 171 -24.84 14.27 4.00
N LEU A 172 -24.38 13.29 4.76
CA LEU A 172 -23.46 12.25 4.26
C LEU A 172 -24.05 11.52 3.03
N PRO A 173 -25.33 11.08 3.01
CA PRO A 173 -25.93 10.45 1.83
C PRO A 173 -25.86 11.32 0.57
N GLU A 174 -26.06 12.63 0.73
CA GLU A 174 -25.99 13.56 -0.40
C GLU A 174 -24.54 13.71 -0.91
N MET A 175 -23.56 13.85 -0.01
CA MET A 175 -22.13 13.87 -0.36
C MET A 175 -21.73 12.59 -1.08
N GLU A 176 -22.17 11.45 -0.58
CA GLU A 176 -21.88 10.14 -1.18
C GLU A 176 -22.50 10.01 -2.58
N SER A 177 -23.71 10.52 -2.77
CA SER A 177 -24.35 10.56 -4.10
C SER A 177 -23.51 11.34 -5.11
N ILE A 178 -23.01 12.51 -4.72
CA ILE A 178 -22.12 13.34 -5.56
C ILE A 178 -20.82 12.60 -5.86
N TYR A 179 -20.22 12.00 -4.83
CA TYR A 179 -18.98 11.21 -4.96
C TYR A 179 -19.13 10.08 -5.97
N GLN A 180 -20.20 9.30 -5.85
CA GLN A 180 -20.46 8.17 -6.74
C GLN A 180 -20.80 8.62 -8.18
N ALA A 181 -21.51 9.74 -8.34
CA ALA A 181 -21.76 10.31 -9.66
C ALA A 181 -20.46 10.73 -10.35
N TYR A 182 -19.55 11.38 -9.62
CA TYR A 182 -18.25 11.76 -10.15
C TYR A 182 -17.38 10.54 -10.50
N LYS A 183 -17.34 9.55 -9.62
CA LYS A 183 -16.62 8.28 -9.83
C LYS A 183 -17.08 7.59 -11.12
N ARG A 184 -18.40 7.49 -11.36
CA ARG A 184 -18.94 6.90 -12.61
C ARG A 184 -18.49 7.69 -13.86
N ARG A 185 -18.47 9.02 -13.78
CA ARG A 185 -17.99 9.88 -14.90
C ARG A 185 -16.50 9.66 -15.19
N GLU A 186 -15.67 9.51 -14.16
CA GLU A 186 -14.24 9.21 -14.32
C GLU A 186 -14.05 7.86 -15.02
N GLN A 187 -14.82 6.83 -14.63
CA GLN A 187 -14.74 5.49 -15.22
C GLN A 187 -15.16 5.51 -16.69
N GLY A 188 -16.30 6.11 -17.04
CA GLY A 188 -16.75 6.19 -18.42
C GLY A 188 -15.80 6.96 -19.35
N ARG A 189 -15.05 7.95 -18.81
CA ARG A 189 -14.00 8.64 -19.59
C ARG A 189 -12.76 7.76 -19.81
N ALA A 190 -12.40 6.95 -18.82
CA ALA A 190 -11.27 6.02 -18.93
C ALA A 190 -11.56 4.93 -19.96
N ASP A 191 -12.77 4.37 -19.96
CA ASP A 191 -13.19 3.34 -20.90
C ASP A 191 -13.24 3.88 -22.33
N ALA A 192 -13.81 5.07 -22.53
CA ALA A 192 -13.86 5.73 -23.84
C ALA A 192 -12.47 6.08 -24.41
N SER A 193 -11.47 6.31 -23.55
CA SER A 193 -10.09 6.57 -23.98
C SER A 193 -9.31 5.28 -24.30
N ALA A 194 -9.70 4.15 -23.72
CA ALA A 194 -9.09 2.84 -23.99
C ALA A 194 -9.56 2.26 -25.35
N ASP A 195 -10.79 2.52 -25.73
CA ASP A 195 -11.38 2.06 -27.02
C ASP A 195 -10.86 2.84 -28.26
N THR A 196 -10.07 3.89 -28.04
CA THR A 196 -9.57 4.77 -29.13
C THR A 196 -8.07 4.50 -29.45
N GLN A 197 -7.42 3.55 -28.80
CA GLN A 197 -6.03 3.10 -29.05
C GLN A 197 -5.98 1.70 -29.65
#